data_595556b5497094d10646ff3ccf053546
#
_entry.id   595556b5497094d10646ff3ccf053546
#
_cell.length_a   1.000
_cell.length_b   1.000
_cell.length_c   1.000
_cell.angle_alpha   90.00
_cell.angle_beta   90.00
_cell.angle_gamma   90.00
#
_symmetry.space_group_name_H-M   'P 1'
#
loop_
_entity.id
_entity.type
_entity.pdbx_description
1 polymer ?
#
loop_
_entity_poly.entity_id
_entity_poly.type
_entity_poly.pdbx_seq_one_letter_code
_entity_poly.pdbx_strand_id
1 'polypeptide(L)'
;CVNGKRRRNKSRMKNLYCGNNLYFCARNNSKGMKEKLKGHSAMFTANFLWGIMSPISKAIFLTGTISAFSLTNMRMAGAAILFWIASLFMPREPVTKRDLLLLFVASLFGITLNQGFFVLGLSYTTPIDASVVASLAPIITMILAAFIQKEPMTGKKVVGVFMGLSGALMLILNGAGTVSEGLSGGRVMGDLFCLVAEISFAIYYVAFKGLISRYTPVTLMKWMFLFSAICCLPLGGNDLLSI
;
A
#
# COMPACT_ATOMS: atom_id res chain seq x y z
N CYS A 1 71.85 6.47 8.52
CA CYS A 1 71.00 5.26 8.24
C CYS A 1 69.71 5.16 9.05
N VAL A 2 69.43 6.02 10.02
CA VAL A 2 68.23 5.94 10.88
C VAL A 2 67.01 6.61 10.23
N ASN A 3 67.18 7.59 9.35
CA ASN A 3 66.08 8.36 8.73
C ASN A 3 65.35 7.62 7.57
N GLY A 4 65.99 6.63 6.96
CA GLY A 4 65.39 5.88 5.83
C GLY A 4 64.38 4.82 6.29
N LYS A 5 64.56 4.23 7.50
CA LYS A 5 63.64 3.24 8.07
C LYS A 5 62.34 3.86 8.59
N ARG A 6 62.40 5.11 9.08
CA ARG A 6 61.22 5.81 9.62
C ARG A 6 60.26 6.29 8.49
N ARG A 7 60.82 6.66 7.32
CA ARG A 7 59.99 7.04 6.14
C ARG A 7 59.30 5.83 5.50
N ARG A 8 59.98 4.68 5.41
CA ARG A 8 59.37 3.44 4.86
C ARG A 8 58.22 2.87 5.73
N ASN A 9 58.35 2.99 7.05
CA ASN A 9 57.28 2.55 7.93
C ASN A 9 56.05 3.46 7.90
N LYS A 10 56.25 4.76 7.70
CA LYS A 10 55.14 5.73 7.59
C LYS A 10 54.36 5.60 6.27
N SER A 11 55.05 5.25 5.17
CA SER A 11 54.38 4.98 3.88
C SER A 11 53.64 3.63 3.88
N ARG A 12 54.21 2.60 4.55
CA ARG A 12 53.58 1.28 4.70
C ARG A 12 52.31 1.35 5.58
N MET A 13 52.36 2.13 6.67
CA MET A 13 51.15 2.40 7.49
C MET A 13 50.11 3.21 6.77
N LYS A 14 50.47 4.24 5.98
CA LYS A 14 49.53 5.00 5.18
C LYS A 14 48.83 4.13 4.13
N ASN A 15 49.56 3.22 3.50
CA ASN A 15 48.96 2.29 2.52
C ASN A 15 48.06 1.22 3.18
N LEU A 16 48.36 0.77 4.40
CA LEU A 16 47.49 -0.11 5.18
C LEU A 16 46.21 0.60 5.63
N TYR A 17 46.29 1.86 6.07
CA TYR A 17 45.14 2.66 6.45
C TYR A 17 44.26 3.05 5.23
N CYS A 18 44.86 3.32 4.07
CA CYS A 18 44.14 3.62 2.86
C CYS A 18 43.48 2.37 2.29
N GLY A 19 44.11 1.19 2.34
CA GLY A 19 43.52 -0.08 1.90
C GLY A 19 42.33 -0.51 2.74
N ASN A 20 42.47 -0.48 4.07
CA ASN A 20 41.38 -0.83 4.99
C ASN A 20 40.16 0.10 4.86
N ASN A 21 40.38 1.41 4.68
CA ASN A 21 39.29 2.34 4.46
C ASN A 21 38.56 2.16 3.10
N LEU A 22 39.32 1.79 2.05
CA LEU A 22 38.73 1.47 0.75
C LEU A 22 37.93 0.17 0.81
N TYR A 23 38.42 -0.87 1.49
CA TYR A 23 37.65 -2.10 1.71
C TYR A 23 36.41 -1.88 2.59
N PHE A 24 36.48 -1.02 3.59
CA PHE A 24 35.37 -0.68 4.48
C PHE A 24 34.31 0.16 3.76
N CYS A 25 34.73 1.13 2.93
CA CYS A 25 33.85 1.91 2.06
C CYS A 25 33.18 1.04 0.98
N ALA A 26 33.94 0.17 0.32
CA ALA A 26 33.38 -0.74 -0.70
C ALA A 26 32.40 -1.74 -0.08
N ARG A 27 32.70 -2.27 1.11
CA ARG A 27 31.81 -3.20 1.84
C ARG A 27 30.54 -2.51 2.34
N ASN A 28 30.63 -1.26 2.81
CA ASN A 28 29.45 -0.48 3.21
C ASN A 28 28.59 -0.10 2.01
N ASN A 29 29.21 0.26 0.89
CA ASN A 29 28.50 0.60 -0.34
C ASN A 29 27.80 -0.63 -0.96
N SER A 30 28.43 -1.82 -0.91
CA SER A 30 27.83 -3.07 -1.38
C SER A 30 26.67 -3.56 -0.48
N LYS A 31 26.74 -3.35 0.83
CA LYS A 31 25.63 -3.62 1.76
C LYS A 31 24.46 -2.68 1.49
N GLY A 32 24.70 -1.38 1.36
CA GLY A 32 23.68 -0.40 1.03
C GLY A 32 23.03 -0.64 -0.34
N MET A 33 23.79 -1.12 -1.33
CA MET A 33 23.24 -1.46 -2.65
C MET A 33 22.36 -2.73 -2.59
N LYS A 34 22.77 -3.75 -1.83
CA LYS A 34 21.97 -4.97 -1.63
C LYS A 34 20.65 -4.68 -0.89
N GLU A 35 20.67 -3.80 0.11
CA GLU A 35 19.46 -3.38 0.83
C GLU A 35 18.51 -2.57 -0.07
N LYS A 36 19.05 -1.65 -0.87
CA LYS A 36 18.26 -0.92 -1.88
C LYS A 36 17.64 -1.86 -2.91
N LEU A 37 18.41 -2.82 -3.42
CA LEU A 37 17.91 -3.79 -4.40
C LEU A 37 16.81 -4.67 -3.80
N LYS A 38 16.95 -5.11 -2.53
CA LYS A 38 15.88 -5.83 -1.81
C LYS A 38 14.61 -4.98 -1.67
N GLY A 39 14.76 -3.70 -1.34
CA GLY A 39 13.64 -2.77 -1.25
C GLY A 39 12.93 -2.59 -2.59
N HIS A 40 13.68 -2.38 -3.67
CA HIS A 40 13.09 -2.23 -5.02
C HIS A 40 12.42 -3.52 -5.50
N SER A 41 13.03 -4.70 -5.28
CA SER A 41 12.42 -5.97 -5.66
C SER A 41 11.15 -6.26 -4.84
N ALA A 42 11.13 -5.94 -3.56
CA ALA A 42 9.93 -6.08 -2.73
C ALA A 42 8.80 -5.15 -3.20
N MET A 43 9.10 -3.89 -3.53
CA MET A 43 8.12 -2.97 -4.10
C MET A 43 7.60 -3.42 -5.46
N PHE A 44 8.48 -3.91 -6.33
CA PHE A 44 8.07 -4.45 -7.63
C PHE A 44 7.13 -5.64 -7.48
N THR A 45 7.50 -6.59 -6.61
CA THR A 45 6.67 -7.77 -6.33
C THR A 45 5.30 -7.39 -5.75
N ALA A 46 5.26 -6.45 -4.81
CA ALA A 46 4.02 -5.98 -4.21
C ALA A 46 3.10 -5.33 -5.26
N ASN A 47 3.63 -4.44 -6.11
CA ASN A 47 2.84 -3.81 -7.17
C ASN A 47 2.39 -4.81 -8.25
N PHE A 48 3.23 -5.80 -8.59
CA PHE A 48 2.87 -6.87 -9.52
C PHE A 48 1.72 -7.72 -8.99
N LEU A 49 1.79 -8.16 -7.73
CA LEU A 49 0.72 -8.91 -7.08
C LEU A 49 -0.57 -8.09 -6.97
N TRP A 50 -0.45 -6.80 -6.66
CA TRP A 50 -1.59 -5.88 -6.64
C TRP A 50 -2.24 -5.76 -8.02
N GLY A 51 -1.45 -5.61 -9.09
CA GLY A 51 -1.97 -5.50 -10.46
C GLY A 51 -2.72 -6.74 -10.93
N ILE A 52 -2.25 -7.93 -10.58
CA ILE A 52 -2.92 -9.21 -10.92
C ILE A 52 -4.22 -9.40 -10.12
N MET A 53 -4.32 -8.82 -8.94
CA MET A 53 -5.48 -9.00 -8.06
C MET A 53 -6.80 -8.56 -8.71
N SER A 54 -6.83 -7.42 -9.42
CA SER A 54 -8.06 -6.88 -10.02
C SER A 54 -8.63 -7.78 -11.13
N PRO A 55 -7.84 -8.25 -12.10
CA PRO A 55 -8.33 -9.20 -13.12
C PRO A 55 -8.84 -10.51 -12.52
N ILE A 56 -8.12 -11.06 -11.52
CA ILE A 56 -8.54 -12.31 -10.86
C ILE A 56 -9.86 -12.11 -10.12
N SER A 57 -10.00 -11.02 -9.36
CA SER A 57 -11.26 -10.72 -8.66
C SER A 57 -12.42 -10.57 -9.64
N LYS A 58 -12.21 -9.91 -10.77
CA LYS A 58 -13.24 -9.77 -11.80
C LYS A 58 -13.60 -11.12 -12.43
N ALA A 59 -12.64 -11.97 -12.70
CA ALA A 59 -12.88 -13.33 -13.21
C ALA A 59 -13.75 -14.15 -12.23
N ILE A 60 -13.50 -14.04 -10.92
CA ILE A 60 -14.32 -14.68 -9.88
C ILE A 60 -15.75 -14.14 -9.90
N PHE A 61 -15.95 -12.83 -10.04
CA PHE A 61 -17.30 -12.26 -10.10
C PHE A 61 -18.08 -12.72 -11.33
N LEU A 62 -17.41 -12.96 -12.45
CA LEU A 62 -18.05 -13.47 -13.67
C LEU A 62 -18.57 -14.92 -13.52
N THR A 63 -18.03 -15.70 -12.57
CA THR A 63 -18.57 -17.04 -12.27
C THR A 63 -19.91 -16.99 -11.53
N GLY A 64 -20.27 -15.84 -10.96
CA GLY A 64 -21.50 -15.66 -10.17
C GLY A 64 -21.55 -16.43 -8.85
N THR A 65 -20.47 -17.14 -8.49
CA THR A 65 -20.44 -18.04 -7.33
C THR A 65 -20.16 -17.31 -6.02
N ILE A 66 -19.43 -16.19 -6.06
CA ILE A 66 -18.95 -15.48 -4.87
C ILE A 66 -19.33 -14.00 -4.96
N SER A 67 -19.96 -13.48 -3.89
CA SER A 67 -20.28 -12.05 -3.79
C SER A 67 -19.02 -11.21 -3.48
N ALA A 68 -19.08 -9.91 -3.77
CA ALA A 68 -18.01 -8.97 -3.48
C ALA A 68 -17.66 -8.94 -1.98
N PHE A 69 -18.67 -9.07 -1.11
CA PHE A 69 -18.48 -9.08 0.34
C PHE A 69 -17.84 -10.38 0.82
N SER A 70 -18.24 -11.53 0.28
CA SER A 70 -17.64 -12.82 0.60
C SER A 70 -16.16 -12.88 0.18
N LEU A 71 -15.84 -12.39 -1.01
CA LEU A 71 -14.45 -12.30 -1.47
C LEU A 71 -13.61 -11.39 -0.55
N THR A 72 -14.17 -10.26 -0.13
CA THR A 72 -13.50 -9.34 0.80
C THR A 72 -13.24 -10.02 2.13
N ASN A 73 -14.22 -10.74 2.71
CA ASN A 73 -14.08 -11.49 3.95
C ASN A 73 -12.98 -12.54 3.87
N MET A 74 -12.97 -13.38 2.84
CA MET A 74 -11.94 -14.40 2.63
C MET A 74 -10.54 -13.79 2.57
N ARG A 75 -10.40 -12.66 1.88
CA ARG A 75 -9.13 -11.93 1.77
C ARG A 75 -8.67 -11.36 3.11
N MET A 76 -9.59 -10.75 3.89
CA MET A 76 -9.27 -10.19 5.22
C MET A 76 -8.88 -11.28 6.21
N ALA A 77 -9.65 -12.38 6.26
CA ALA A 77 -9.35 -13.50 7.13
C ALA A 77 -8.03 -14.19 6.75
N GLY A 78 -7.81 -14.44 5.47
CA GLY A 78 -6.55 -15.02 4.98
C GLY A 78 -5.34 -14.14 5.28
N ALA A 79 -5.44 -12.83 5.06
CA ALA A 79 -4.39 -11.89 5.39
C ALA A 79 -4.13 -11.81 6.90
N ALA A 80 -5.19 -11.79 7.74
CA ALA A 80 -5.04 -11.83 9.19
C ALA A 80 -4.25 -13.07 9.64
N ILE A 81 -4.61 -14.26 9.16
CA ILE A 81 -3.91 -15.51 9.49
C ILE A 81 -2.44 -15.43 9.09
N LEU A 82 -2.15 -15.01 7.86
CA LEU A 82 -0.78 -14.91 7.34
C LEU A 82 0.07 -13.90 8.13
N PHE A 83 -0.47 -12.74 8.48
CA PHE A 83 0.27 -11.75 9.28
C PHE A 83 0.46 -12.21 10.74
N TRP A 84 -0.47 -12.97 11.31
CA TRP A 84 -0.28 -13.57 12.62
C TRP A 84 0.82 -14.63 12.59
N ILE A 85 0.86 -15.50 11.56
CA ILE A 85 1.94 -16.47 11.36
C ILE A 85 3.28 -15.74 11.17
N ALA A 86 3.34 -14.73 10.30
CA ALA A 86 4.55 -13.94 10.08
C ALA A 86 5.04 -13.25 11.36
N SER A 87 4.11 -12.80 12.22
CA SER A 87 4.43 -12.20 13.51
C SER A 87 5.11 -13.15 14.50
N LEU A 88 4.99 -14.47 14.33
CA LEU A 88 5.68 -15.46 15.18
C LEU A 88 7.19 -15.46 14.93
N PHE A 89 7.63 -15.07 13.73
CA PHE A 89 9.03 -15.01 13.32
C PHE A 89 9.68 -13.63 13.56
N MET A 90 8.92 -12.68 14.09
CA MET A 90 9.37 -11.30 14.33
C MET A 90 9.48 -11.01 15.84
N PRO A 91 10.34 -10.05 16.24
CA PRO A 91 10.38 -9.59 17.63
C PRO A 91 9.00 -9.11 18.09
N ARG A 92 8.62 -9.50 19.31
CA ARG A 92 7.34 -9.09 19.90
C ARG A 92 7.38 -7.61 20.25
N GLU A 93 6.53 -6.82 19.64
CA GLU A 93 6.33 -5.40 19.98
C GLU A 93 5.08 -5.27 20.86
N PRO A 94 5.20 -4.76 22.09
CA PRO A 94 4.05 -4.51 22.95
C PRO A 94 3.24 -3.33 22.40
N VAL A 95 1.97 -3.57 22.10
CA VAL A 95 1.03 -2.53 21.66
C VAL A 95 0.24 -2.03 22.85
N THR A 96 0.21 -0.72 23.09
CA THR A 96 -0.57 -0.15 24.20
C THR A 96 -2.07 -0.23 23.90
N LYS A 97 -2.91 -0.29 24.95
CA LYS A 97 -4.38 -0.34 24.80
C LYS A 97 -4.93 0.85 24.01
N ARG A 98 -4.33 2.03 24.17
CA ARG A 98 -4.70 3.24 23.44
C ARG A 98 -4.36 3.10 21.94
N ASP A 99 -3.17 2.60 21.63
CA ASP A 99 -2.76 2.39 20.24
C ASP A 99 -3.56 1.26 19.58
N LEU A 100 -4.02 0.28 20.36
CA LEU A 100 -4.91 -0.77 19.87
C LEU A 100 -6.27 -0.20 19.41
N LEU A 101 -6.84 0.75 20.15
CA LEU A 101 -8.05 1.47 19.75
C LEU A 101 -7.81 2.31 18.49
N LEU A 102 -6.67 2.99 18.42
CA LEU A 102 -6.29 3.75 17.22
C LEU A 102 -6.10 2.82 16.00
N LEU A 103 -5.52 1.62 16.20
CA LEU A 103 -5.39 0.61 15.15
C LEU A 103 -6.75 0.08 14.69
N PHE A 104 -7.71 -0.05 15.60
CA PHE A 104 -9.09 -0.41 15.25
C PHE A 104 -9.70 0.65 14.32
N VAL A 105 -9.65 1.93 14.69
CA VAL A 105 -10.16 3.02 13.82
C VAL A 105 -9.37 3.10 12.51
N ALA A 106 -8.04 2.96 12.57
CA ALA A 106 -7.19 2.92 11.38
C ALA A 106 -7.56 1.76 10.44
N SER A 107 -7.93 0.58 10.99
CA SER A 107 -8.36 -0.57 10.20
C SER A 107 -9.67 -0.33 9.45
N LEU A 108 -10.60 0.44 10.04
CA LEU A 108 -11.85 0.79 9.37
C LEU A 108 -11.59 1.59 8.08
N PHE A 109 -10.76 2.63 8.17
CA PHE A 109 -10.46 3.47 7.00
C PHE A 109 -9.45 2.82 6.06
N GLY A 110 -8.37 2.22 6.58
CA GLY A 110 -7.27 1.73 5.78
C GLY A 110 -7.52 0.37 5.13
N ILE A 111 -8.39 -0.45 5.71
CA ILE A 111 -8.65 -1.80 5.21
C ILE A 111 -10.14 -2.02 4.94
N THR A 112 -11.00 -1.92 5.96
CA THR A 112 -12.41 -2.32 5.84
C THR A 112 -13.14 -1.50 4.76
N LEU A 113 -13.17 -0.19 4.88
CA LEU A 113 -13.83 0.69 3.91
C LEU A 113 -13.08 0.69 2.56
N ASN A 114 -11.73 0.80 2.60
CA ASN A 114 -10.94 0.80 1.38
C ASN A 114 -11.16 -0.47 0.56
N GLN A 115 -10.92 -1.64 1.13
CA GLN A 115 -11.06 -2.91 0.41
C GLN A 115 -12.51 -3.25 0.08
N GLY A 116 -13.45 -2.97 1.01
CA GLY A 116 -14.87 -3.21 0.80
C GLY A 116 -15.42 -2.41 -0.39
N PHE A 117 -15.19 -1.10 -0.41
CA PHE A 117 -15.62 -0.25 -1.52
C PHE A 117 -14.86 -0.53 -2.82
N PHE A 118 -13.56 -0.84 -2.76
CA PHE A 118 -12.79 -1.19 -3.95
C PHE A 118 -13.32 -2.47 -4.62
N VAL A 119 -13.54 -3.53 -3.84
CA VAL A 119 -14.03 -4.82 -4.36
C VAL A 119 -15.47 -4.68 -4.83
N LEU A 120 -16.31 -3.94 -4.11
CA LEU A 120 -17.66 -3.61 -4.54
C LEU A 120 -17.64 -2.79 -5.84
N GLY A 121 -16.80 -1.76 -5.94
CA GLY A 121 -16.63 -0.98 -7.16
C GLY A 121 -16.20 -1.85 -8.34
N LEU A 122 -15.24 -2.73 -8.14
CA LEU A 122 -14.73 -3.65 -9.15
C LEU A 122 -15.82 -4.61 -9.68
N SER A 123 -16.84 -4.94 -8.87
CA SER A 123 -17.96 -5.76 -9.35
C SER A 123 -18.79 -5.03 -10.43
N TYR A 124 -18.88 -3.70 -10.36
CA TYR A 124 -19.64 -2.87 -11.29
C TYR A 124 -18.82 -2.30 -12.46
N THR A 125 -17.52 -2.04 -12.23
CA THR A 125 -16.62 -1.44 -13.24
C THR A 125 -15.65 -2.46 -13.85
N THR A 126 -14.76 -1.99 -14.75
CA THR A 126 -13.72 -2.83 -15.34
C THR A 126 -12.43 -2.79 -14.50
N PRO A 127 -11.59 -3.84 -14.56
CA PRO A 127 -10.28 -3.82 -13.89
C PRO A 127 -9.38 -2.67 -14.36
N ILE A 128 -9.53 -2.24 -15.61
CA ILE A 128 -8.75 -1.12 -16.18
C ILE A 128 -9.16 0.18 -15.50
N ASP A 129 -10.46 0.48 -15.45
CA ASP A 129 -10.97 1.70 -14.83
C ASP A 129 -10.64 1.74 -13.33
N ALA A 130 -10.90 0.64 -12.61
CA ALA A 130 -10.53 0.52 -11.20
C ALA A 130 -9.03 0.77 -10.97
N SER A 131 -8.15 0.29 -11.85
CA SER A 131 -6.69 0.51 -11.75
C SER A 131 -6.31 1.97 -11.99
N VAL A 132 -6.99 2.65 -12.92
CA VAL A 132 -6.76 4.08 -13.16
C VAL A 132 -7.24 4.91 -11.97
N VAL A 133 -8.42 4.62 -11.42
CA VAL A 133 -8.90 5.29 -10.19
C VAL A 133 -7.95 5.03 -9.03
N ALA A 134 -7.45 3.80 -8.85
CA ALA A 134 -6.46 3.47 -7.82
C ALA A 134 -5.15 4.26 -7.98
N SER A 135 -4.76 4.62 -9.20
CA SER A 135 -3.57 5.45 -9.45
C SER A 135 -3.72 6.89 -8.94
N LEU A 136 -4.93 7.33 -8.59
CA LEU A 136 -5.19 8.62 -7.95
C LEU A 136 -4.86 8.65 -6.45
N ALA A 137 -4.64 7.51 -5.81
CA ALA A 137 -4.33 7.43 -4.38
C ALA A 137 -3.21 8.38 -3.92
N PRO A 138 -2.04 8.47 -4.60
CA PRO A 138 -1.00 9.41 -4.20
C PRO A 138 -1.42 10.88 -4.38
N ILE A 139 -2.26 11.18 -5.36
CA ILE A 139 -2.78 12.53 -5.60
C ILE A 139 -3.72 12.94 -4.46
N ILE A 140 -4.68 12.08 -4.13
CA ILE A 140 -5.64 12.28 -3.03
C ILE A 140 -4.90 12.42 -1.71
N THR A 141 -3.94 11.52 -1.46
CA THR A 141 -3.11 11.55 -0.25
C THR A 141 -2.32 12.86 -0.13
N MET A 142 -1.76 13.37 -1.22
CA MET A 142 -1.02 14.63 -1.24
C MET A 142 -1.95 15.82 -0.95
N ILE A 143 -3.15 15.85 -1.50
CA ILE A 143 -4.15 16.88 -1.25
C ILE A 143 -4.55 16.85 0.24
N LEU A 144 -4.89 15.68 0.77
CA LEU A 144 -5.25 15.55 2.19
C LEU A 144 -4.10 15.92 3.12
N ALA A 145 -2.86 15.54 2.79
CA ALA A 145 -1.68 15.92 3.58
C ALA A 145 -1.48 17.43 3.62
N ALA A 146 -1.73 18.13 2.50
CA ALA A 146 -1.66 19.59 2.45
C ALA A 146 -2.70 20.25 3.38
N PHE A 147 -3.92 19.71 3.42
CA PHE A 147 -4.99 20.24 4.30
C PHE A 147 -4.80 19.86 5.77
N ILE A 148 -4.53 18.58 6.07
CA ILE A 148 -4.49 18.07 7.45
C ILE A 148 -3.14 18.35 8.11
N GLN A 149 -2.03 18.13 7.41
CA GLN A 149 -0.67 18.31 7.95
C GLN A 149 -0.09 19.69 7.62
N LYS A 150 -0.83 20.54 6.88
CA LYS A 150 -0.38 21.87 6.42
C LYS A 150 0.97 21.81 5.67
N GLU A 151 1.20 20.74 4.93
CA GLU A 151 2.41 20.60 4.11
C GLU A 151 2.37 21.59 2.95
N PRO A 152 3.50 22.28 2.64
CA PRO A 152 3.52 23.27 1.56
C PRO A 152 3.31 22.61 0.19
N MET A 153 2.31 23.09 -0.55
CA MET A 153 2.05 22.67 -1.93
C MET A 153 2.97 23.46 -2.87
N THR A 154 3.94 22.78 -3.46
CA THR A 154 4.80 23.39 -4.48
C THR A 154 4.03 23.48 -5.81
N GLY A 155 4.25 24.55 -6.61
CA GLY A 155 3.56 24.72 -7.89
C GLY A 155 3.68 23.50 -8.83
N LYS A 156 4.82 22.83 -8.84
CA LYS A 156 5.01 21.56 -9.60
C LYS A 156 4.07 20.46 -9.15
N LYS A 157 3.80 20.34 -7.84
CA LYS A 157 2.84 19.36 -7.29
C LYS A 157 1.42 19.69 -7.72
N VAL A 158 1.05 20.98 -7.72
CA VAL A 158 -0.27 21.44 -8.15
C VAL A 158 -0.53 21.10 -9.61
N VAL A 159 0.43 21.39 -10.50
CA VAL A 159 0.33 21.03 -11.93
C VAL A 159 0.16 19.53 -12.12
N GLY A 160 0.94 18.68 -11.40
CA GLY A 160 0.80 17.23 -11.44
C GLY A 160 -0.57 16.74 -10.99
N VAL A 161 -1.15 17.34 -9.95
CA VAL A 161 -2.51 17.05 -9.47
C VAL A 161 -3.55 17.35 -10.57
N PHE A 162 -3.47 18.54 -11.19
CA PHE A 162 -4.41 18.90 -12.25
C PHE A 162 -4.31 17.97 -13.45
N MET A 163 -3.09 17.62 -13.89
CA MET A 163 -2.89 16.67 -14.98
C MET A 163 -3.44 15.27 -14.66
N GLY A 164 -3.20 14.77 -13.45
CA GLY A 164 -3.71 13.47 -13.03
C GLY A 164 -5.23 13.44 -12.93
N LEU A 165 -5.84 14.45 -12.30
CA LEU A 165 -7.29 14.55 -12.19
C LEU A 165 -7.98 14.69 -13.54
N SER A 166 -7.42 15.51 -14.45
CA SER A 166 -7.97 15.68 -15.80
C SER A 166 -7.90 14.38 -16.60
N GLY A 167 -6.80 13.62 -16.51
CA GLY A 167 -6.68 12.32 -17.15
C GLY A 167 -7.68 11.28 -16.63
N ALA A 168 -7.86 11.20 -15.32
CA ALA A 168 -8.85 10.33 -14.70
C ALA A 168 -10.29 10.71 -15.09
N LEU A 169 -10.59 12.01 -15.07
CA LEU A 169 -11.91 12.50 -15.48
C LEU A 169 -12.20 12.18 -16.94
N MET A 170 -11.25 12.39 -17.84
CA MET A 170 -11.39 12.00 -19.25
C MET A 170 -11.66 10.51 -19.42
N LEU A 171 -11.00 9.66 -18.65
CA LEU A 171 -11.20 8.22 -18.73
C LEU A 171 -12.62 7.83 -18.26
N ILE A 172 -13.07 8.36 -17.13
CA ILE A 172 -14.41 8.09 -16.60
C ILE A 172 -15.49 8.56 -17.58
N LEU A 173 -15.34 9.75 -18.14
CA LEU A 173 -16.31 10.31 -19.10
C LEU A 173 -16.32 9.55 -20.43
N ASN A 174 -15.16 9.17 -20.98
CA ASN A 174 -15.09 8.38 -22.22
C ASN A 174 -15.57 6.94 -21.99
N GLY A 175 -15.30 6.37 -20.83
CA GLY A 175 -15.80 5.06 -20.45
C GLY A 175 -17.33 4.99 -20.42
N ALA A 176 -17.99 6.08 -20.07
CA ALA A 176 -19.45 6.17 -20.09
C ALA A 176 -20.06 6.18 -21.51
N GLY A 177 -19.29 6.63 -22.52
CA GLY A 177 -19.78 6.75 -23.92
C GLY A 177 -19.64 5.51 -24.79
N THR A 178 -18.89 4.49 -24.37
CA THR A 178 -18.56 3.31 -25.22
C THR A 178 -19.39 2.06 -24.92
N VAL A 179 -20.31 2.12 -23.97
CA VAL A 179 -21.15 0.97 -23.57
C VAL A 179 -22.63 1.36 -23.74
N SER A 180 -23.44 0.43 -24.28
CA SER A 180 -24.88 0.55 -24.44
C SER A 180 -25.57 1.20 -23.23
N GLU A 181 -26.52 2.09 -23.46
CA GLU A 181 -27.12 3.00 -22.45
C GLU A 181 -27.62 2.38 -21.14
N GLY A 182 -27.79 1.06 -21.06
CA GLY A 182 -28.19 0.36 -19.84
C GLY A 182 -27.06 0.01 -18.86
N LEU A 183 -25.78 -0.06 -19.30
CA LEU A 183 -24.62 -0.43 -18.47
C LEU A 183 -23.79 0.77 -18.00
N SER A 184 -23.98 1.95 -18.60
CA SER A 184 -23.16 3.13 -18.30
C SER A 184 -23.34 3.63 -16.85
N GLY A 185 -24.55 3.61 -16.33
CA GLY A 185 -24.83 4.05 -14.95
C GLY A 185 -24.19 3.17 -13.88
N GLY A 186 -24.16 1.86 -14.09
CA GLY A 186 -23.51 0.91 -13.18
C GLY A 186 -22.00 1.09 -13.15
N ARG A 187 -21.36 1.34 -14.29
CA ARG A 187 -19.92 1.52 -14.40
C ARG A 187 -19.42 2.78 -13.68
N VAL A 188 -20.11 3.91 -13.89
CA VAL A 188 -19.80 5.16 -13.17
C VAL A 188 -19.93 4.98 -11.66
N MET A 189 -20.97 4.26 -11.21
CA MET A 189 -21.14 3.93 -9.78
C MET A 189 -19.97 3.09 -9.26
N GLY A 190 -19.49 2.12 -10.04
CA GLY A 190 -18.32 1.32 -9.71
C GLY A 190 -17.06 2.16 -9.55
N ASP A 191 -16.83 3.10 -10.46
CA ASP A 191 -15.69 4.02 -10.41
C ASP A 191 -15.78 4.96 -9.19
N LEU A 192 -16.98 5.43 -8.84
CA LEU A 192 -17.21 6.22 -7.63
C LEU A 192 -16.93 5.41 -6.35
N PHE A 193 -17.31 4.14 -6.29
CA PHE A 193 -16.94 3.29 -5.14
C PHE A 193 -15.43 3.10 -5.04
N CYS A 194 -14.73 2.88 -6.15
CA CYS A 194 -13.28 2.84 -6.17
C CYS A 194 -12.67 4.16 -5.68
N LEU A 195 -13.21 5.31 -6.08
CA LEU A 195 -12.73 6.62 -5.63
C LEU A 195 -12.95 6.81 -4.11
N VAL A 196 -14.10 6.42 -3.57
CA VAL A 196 -14.37 6.44 -2.12
C VAL A 196 -13.37 5.55 -1.37
N ALA A 197 -13.03 4.38 -1.92
CA ALA A 197 -12.01 3.51 -1.38
C ALA A 197 -10.64 4.22 -1.26
N GLU A 198 -10.21 4.91 -2.31
CA GLU A 198 -8.93 5.64 -2.31
C GLU A 198 -8.93 6.85 -1.35
N ILE A 199 -10.04 7.55 -1.24
CA ILE A 199 -10.21 8.63 -0.24
C ILE A 199 -10.10 8.06 1.18
N SER A 200 -10.73 6.93 1.45
CA SER A 200 -10.67 6.26 2.75
C SER A 200 -9.23 5.86 3.10
N PHE A 201 -8.50 5.27 2.14
CA PHE A 201 -7.09 4.93 2.30
C PHE A 201 -6.22 6.16 2.56
N ALA A 202 -6.44 7.25 1.83
CA ALA A 202 -5.70 8.49 2.00
C ALA A 202 -5.93 9.11 3.40
N ILE A 203 -7.16 9.06 3.92
CA ILE A 203 -7.48 9.49 5.29
C ILE A 203 -6.68 8.64 6.30
N TYR A 204 -6.69 7.32 6.15
CA TYR A 204 -5.89 6.42 6.98
C TYR A 204 -4.41 6.82 6.96
N TYR A 205 -3.83 6.95 5.78
CA TYR A 205 -2.40 7.19 5.62
C TYR A 205 -1.96 8.53 6.20
N VAL A 206 -2.78 9.57 6.04
CA VAL A 206 -2.47 10.93 6.52
C VAL A 206 -2.76 11.09 8.01
N ALA A 207 -3.94 10.66 8.48
CA ALA A 207 -4.35 10.85 9.87
C ALA A 207 -3.57 9.97 10.85
N PHE A 208 -3.19 8.75 10.45
CA PHE A 208 -2.50 7.79 11.31
C PHE A 208 -0.99 7.68 11.03
N LYS A 209 -0.39 8.65 10.30
CA LYS A 209 1.05 8.69 9.99
C LYS A 209 1.92 8.50 11.25
N GLY A 210 1.56 9.14 12.37
CA GLY A 210 2.26 8.99 13.65
C GLY A 210 2.19 7.58 14.24
N LEU A 211 1.09 6.87 14.05
CA LEU A 211 0.92 5.49 14.49
C LEU A 211 1.70 4.53 13.58
N ILE A 212 1.61 4.74 12.27
CA ILE A 212 2.32 3.95 11.25
C ILE A 212 3.84 3.99 11.45
N SER A 213 4.39 5.13 11.89
CA SER A 213 5.83 5.28 12.11
C SER A 213 6.34 4.67 13.42
N ARG A 214 5.45 4.28 14.35
CA ARG A 214 5.85 3.74 15.67
C ARG A 214 6.07 2.23 15.67
N TYR A 215 5.35 1.50 14.86
CA TYR A 215 5.31 0.05 14.85
C TYR A 215 5.85 -0.52 13.54
N THR A 216 6.34 -1.76 13.59
CA THR A 216 6.71 -2.47 12.37
C THR A 216 5.47 -2.76 11.50
N PRO A 217 5.63 -2.80 10.16
CA PRO A 217 4.52 -3.08 9.26
C PRO A 217 3.78 -4.39 9.59
N VAL A 218 4.49 -5.42 10.05
CA VAL A 218 3.89 -6.71 10.42
C VAL A 218 3.01 -6.55 11.66
N THR A 219 3.47 -5.81 12.67
CA THR A 219 2.69 -5.55 13.89
C THR A 219 1.44 -4.71 13.59
N LEU A 220 1.54 -3.71 12.70
CA LEU A 220 0.39 -2.93 12.26
C LEU A 220 -0.62 -3.80 11.51
N MET A 221 -0.16 -4.51 10.49
CA MET A 221 -1.04 -5.29 9.60
C MET A 221 -1.74 -6.43 10.32
N LYS A 222 -1.07 -7.15 11.24
CA LYS A 222 -1.72 -8.24 11.98
C LYS A 222 -2.95 -7.78 12.77
N TRP A 223 -2.87 -6.63 13.45
CA TRP A 223 -4.00 -6.09 14.21
C TRP A 223 -5.05 -5.48 13.29
N MET A 224 -4.64 -4.73 12.29
CA MET A 224 -5.56 -4.08 11.37
C MET A 224 -6.37 -5.11 10.56
N PHE A 225 -5.73 -6.17 10.03
CA PHE A 225 -6.46 -7.22 9.31
C PHE A 225 -7.35 -8.05 10.23
N LEU A 226 -6.93 -8.29 11.48
CA LEU A 226 -7.77 -8.97 12.46
C LEU A 226 -9.05 -8.18 12.74
N PHE A 227 -8.93 -6.87 13.01
CA PHE A 227 -10.09 -6.01 13.25
C PHE A 227 -10.97 -5.90 12.02
N SER A 228 -10.37 -5.76 10.84
CA SER A 228 -11.11 -5.72 9.58
C SER A 228 -11.87 -7.03 9.32
N ALA A 229 -11.25 -8.18 9.54
CA ALA A 229 -11.91 -9.47 9.42
C ALA A 229 -13.12 -9.59 10.35
N ILE A 230 -12.99 -9.16 11.61
CA ILE A 230 -14.09 -9.15 12.58
C ILE A 230 -15.23 -8.21 12.12
N CYS A 231 -14.90 -7.02 11.61
CA CYS A 231 -15.89 -6.05 11.14
C CYS A 231 -16.61 -6.52 9.87
N CYS A 232 -15.94 -7.26 8.98
CA CYS A 232 -16.52 -7.74 7.73
C CYS A 232 -17.34 -9.04 7.90
N LEU A 233 -17.13 -9.81 8.98
CA LEU A 233 -17.88 -11.04 9.23
C LEU A 233 -19.39 -10.89 9.11
N PRO A 234 -20.05 -9.88 9.71
CA PRO A 234 -21.51 -9.76 9.62
C PRO A 234 -22.01 -9.37 8.21
N LEU A 235 -21.14 -8.79 7.35
CA LEU A 235 -21.51 -8.30 6.02
C LEU A 235 -21.50 -9.39 4.93
N GLY A 236 -20.75 -10.46 5.11
CA GLY A 236 -20.61 -11.53 4.10
C GLY A 236 -20.65 -12.93 4.69
N GLY A 237 -20.89 -13.06 6.01
CA GLY A 237 -20.90 -14.36 6.69
C GLY A 237 -22.06 -15.27 6.27
N ASN A 238 -23.20 -14.69 5.94
CA ASN A 238 -24.38 -15.45 5.51
C ASN A 238 -24.20 -16.11 4.15
N ASP A 239 -23.51 -15.44 3.23
CA ASP A 239 -23.21 -15.98 1.89
C ASP A 239 -22.15 -17.08 1.94
N LEU A 240 -21.19 -16.98 2.89
CA LEU A 240 -20.15 -18.01 3.10
C LEU A 240 -20.69 -19.31 3.69
N LEU A 241 -21.79 -19.25 4.44
CA LEU A 241 -22.45 -20.43 5.05
C LEU A 241 -23.40 -21.12 4.06
N SER A 242 -23.69 -20.49 2.93
CA SER A 242 -24.58 -21.01 1.88
C SER A 242 -23.84 -21.69 0.72
N ILE A 243 -22.49 -21.66 0.73
CA ILE A 243 -21.61 -22.35 -0.23
C ILE A 243 -21.25 -23.74 0.31
#